data_a464401597c82e10897a449da478c86c
#
_entry.id   a464401597c82e10897a449da478c86c
#
_cell.length_a   1.000
_cell.length_b   1.000
_cell.length_c   1.000
_cell.angle_alpha   90.00
_cell.angle_beta   90.00
_cell.angle_gamma   90.00
#
_symmetry.space_group_name_H-M   'P 1'
#
loop_
_entity.id
_entity.type
_entity.pdbx_description
1 polymer ?
#
loop_
_entity_poly.entity_id
_entity_poly.type
_entity_poly.pdbx_seq_one_letter_code
_entity_poly.pdbx_strand_id
1 'polypeptide(L)'
;RQVEDVWRKRLHNLADEWRQEMTEQDRKIKVIWIYGPAGVGKTSLARAYAEKVGQKYYISGSSRDPFERYAGEHTLIMDELRPNVIPYQDLLRLLDPYGAQVVAPARYSDKAIACDTIIITSPYDPVGYYFGQKAVNYVDSFQQLLRRIELILTMDENYIYPVHFNKAVINYYGGVLEPIPGMAMKNPYARKDDRADAENHAIKLFREMVSGGKDK
;
A
#
# COMPACT_ATOMS: atom_id res chain seq x y z
N ARG A 1 13.02 -17.73 -21.08
CA ARG A 1 11.74 -17.79 -21.83
C ARG A 1 10.87 -18.95 -21.34
N GLN A 2 11.24 -20.23 -21.52
CA GLN A 2 10.40 -21.37 -21.11
C GLN A 2 10.05 -21.38 -19.61
N VAL A 3 10.97 -21.05 -18.72
CA VAL A 3 10.73 -20.99 -17.28
C VAL A 3 9.75 -19.84 -16.93
N GLU A 4 9.89 -18.68 -17.56
CA GLU A 4 8.99 -17.54 -17.37
C GLU A 4 7.57 -17.84 -17.86
N ASP A 5 7.42 -18.54 -18.98
CA ASP A 5 6.13 -18.94 -19.50
C ASP A 5 5.41 -19.94 -18.60
N VAL A 6 6.16 -20.90 -18.01
CA VAL A 6 5.64 -21.86 -17.03
C VAL A 6 5.18 -21.13 -15.74
N TRP A 7 5.98 -20.19 -15.24
CA TRP A 7 5.62 -19.40 -14.08
C TRP A 7 4.38 -18.53 -14.31
N ARG A 8 4.30 -17.88 -15.46
CA ARG A 8 3.14 -17.07 -15.86
C ARG A 8 1.86 -17.92 -15.89
N LYS A 9 1.92 -19.08 -16.55
CA LYS A 9 0.80 -20.01 -16.61
C LYS A 9 0.37 -20.49 -15.24
N ARG A 10 1.31 -20.77 -14.34
CA ARG A 10 1.03 -21.16 -12.96
C ARG A 10 0.33 -20.03 -12.18
N LEU A 11 0.79 -18.79 -12.31
CA LEU A 11 0.15 -17.64 -11.66
C LEU A 11 -1.27 -17.42 -12.18
N HIS A 12 -1.51 -17.59 -13.48
CA HIS A 12 -2.87 -17.51 -14.03
C HIS A 12 -3.78 -18.59 -13.44
N ASN A 13 -3.32 -19.83 -13.41
CA ASN A 13 -4.11 -20.93 -12.83
C ASN A 13 -4.44 -20.67 -11.35
N LEU A 14 -3.46 -20.26 -10.54
CA LEU A 14 -3.66 -19.91 -9.13
C LEU A 14 -4.67 -18.74 -8.97
N ALA A 15 -4.59 -17.74 -9.85
CA ALA A 15 -5.53 -16.64 -9.81
C ALA A 15 -6.95 -17.05 -10.23
N ASP A 16 -7.10 -18.00 -11.15
CA ASP A 16 -8.38 -18.53 -11.57
C ASP A 16 -9.01 -19.40 -10.46
N GLU A 17 -8.25 -20.30 -9.86
CA GLU A 17 -8.66 -21.08 -8.69
C GLU A 17 -9.09 -20.18 -7.54
N TRP A 18 -8.28 -19.18 -7.20
CA TRP A 18 -8.57 -18.21 -6.15
C TRP A 18 -9.87 -17.42 -6.42
N ARG A 19 -10.10 -16.96 -7.68
CA ARG A 19 -11.34 -16.26 -8.05
C ARG A 19 -12.56 -17.14 -7.90
N GLN A 20 -12.44 -18.41 -8.30
CA GLN A 20 -13.52 -19.37 -8.14
C GLN A 20 -13.88 -19.55 -6.65
N GLU A 21 -12.88 -19.77 -5.78
CA GLU A 21 -13.07 -19.87 -4.34
C GLU A 21 -13.71 -18.60 -3.74
N MET A 22 -13.24 -17.41 -4.13
CA MET A 22 -13.78 -16.13 -3.68
C MET A 22 -15.26 -15.99 -4.06
N THR A 23 -15.61 -16.38 -5.28
CA THR A 23 -16.99 -16.33 -5.78
C THR A 23 -17.87 -17.33 -5.05
N GLU A 24 -17.43 -18.57 -4.88
CA GLU A 24 -18.18 -19.63 -4.20
C GLU A 24 -18.42 -19.31 -2.71
N GLN A 25 -17.51 -18.59 -2.08
CA GLN A 25 -17.57 -18.22 -0.67
C GLN A 25 -18.13 -16.81 -0.43
N ASP A 26 -18.58 -16.10 -1.48
CA ASP A 26 -19.01 -14.68 -1.42
C ASP A 26 -18.03 -13.77 -0.67
N ARG A 27 -16.71 -14.04 -0.85
CA ARG A 27 -15.65 -13.24 -0.25
C ARG A 27 -15.30 -12.05 -1.13
N LYS A 28 -14.83 -11.00 -0.50
CA LYS A 28 -14.36 -9.76 -1.15
C LYS A 28 -12.91 -9.50 -0.82
N ILE A 29 -12.19 -8.86 -1.74
CA ILE A 29 -10.86 -8.35 -1.46
C ILE A 29 -10.98 -7.25 -0.39
N LYS A 30 -10.23 -7.41 0.70
CA LYS A 30 -10.13 -6.41 1.76
C LYS A 30 -9.10 -5.36 1.37
N VAL A 31 -9.48 -4.10 1.34
CA VAL A 31 -8.59 -2.98 1.04
C VAL A 31 -8.40 -2.11 2.27
N ILE A 32 -7.14 -1.95 2.70
CA ILE A 32 -6.77 -1.11 3.86
C ILE A 32 -5.86 0.00 3.36
N TRP A 33 -6.17 1.24 3.71
CA TRP A 33 -5.34 2.41 3.39
C TRP A 33 -4.74 2.99 4.65
N ILE A 34 -3.39 2.99 4.76
CA ILE A 34 -2.65 3.50 5.90
C ILE A 34 -1.85 4.73 5.45
N TYR A 35 -2.13 5.90 6.03
CA TYR A 35 -1.42 7.12 5.68
C TYR A 35 -0.85 7.86 6.89
N GLY A 36 0.11 8.74 6.64
CA GLY A 36 0.78 9.56 7.65
C GLY A 36 2.23 9.87 7.27
N PRO A 37 2.93 10.63 8.10
CA PRO A 37 4.32 11.05 7.86
C PRO A 37 5.28 9.88 7.63
N ALA A 38 6.48 10.18 7.14
CA ALA A 38 7.55 9.20 7.05
C ALA A 38 8.01 8.78 8.48
N GLY A 39 8.43 7.54 8.63
CA GLY A 39 9.00 7.05 9.89
C GLY A 39 7.99 6.57 10.94
N VAL A 40 6.68 6.84 10.78
CA VAL A 40 5.65 6.43 11.76
C VAL A 40 5.33 4.93 11.76
N GLY A 41 5.97 4.12 10.92
CA GLY A 41 5.83 2.66 10.95
C GLY A 41 4.67 2.08 10.15
N LYS A 42 4.15 2.77 9.15
CA LYS A 42 3.05 2.30 8.27
C LYS A 42 3.30 0.90 7.70
N THR A 43 4.47 0.69 7.10
CA THR A 43 4.88 -0.60 6.52
C THR A 43 5.05 -1.68 7.58
N SER A 44 5.54 -1.33 8.76
CA SER A 44 5.66 -2.24 9.90
C SER A 44 4.30 -2.73 10.39
N LEU A 45 3.31 -1.83 10.48
CA LEU A 45 1.93 -2.19 10.81
C LEU A 45 1.33 -3.12 9.75
N ALA A 46 1.54 -2.82 8.45
CA ALA A 46 1.04 -3.66 7.36
C ALA A 46 1.62 -5.08 7.42
N ARG A 47 2.93 -5.22 7.66
CA ARG A 47 3.60 -6.53 7.84
C ARG A 47 3.05 -7.27 9.05
N ALA A 48 2.97 -6.60 10.20
CA ALA A 48 2.46 -7.21 11.43
C ALA A 48 1.02 -7.73 11.27
N TYR A 49 0.19 -7.03 10.50
CA TYR A 49 -1.15 -7.51 10.16
C TYR A 49 -1.11 -8.79 9.32
N ALA A 50 -0.30 -8.83 8.25
CA ALA A 50 -0.17 -10.01 7.39
C ALA A 50 0.34 -11.24 8.17
N GLU A 51 1.33 -11.03 9.03
CA GLU A 51 1.88 -12.07 9.91
C GLU A 51 0.83 -12.57 10.92
N LYS A 52 0.05 -11.65 11.52
CA LYS A 52 -1.02 -11.99 12.46
C LYS A 52 -2.12 -12.84 11.84
N VAL A 53 -2.47 -12.59 10.58
CA VAL A 53 -3.48 -13.40 9.87
C VAL A 53 -2.87 -14.67 9.23
N GLY A 54 -1.59 -14.91 9.41
CA GLY A 54 -0.90 -16.12 8.92
C GLY A 54 -0.75 -16.18 7.40
N GLN A 55 -0.84 -15.05 6.70
CA GLN A 55 -0.73 -14.98 5.25
C GLN A 55 0.67 -14.59 4.80
N LYS A 56 1.16 -15.24 3.73
CA LYS A 56 2.32 -14.74 3.00
C LYS A 56 1.97 -13.42 2.36
N TYR A 57 2.92 -12.48 2.38
CA TYR A 57 2.72 -11.18 1.80
C TYR A 57 3.81 -10.82 0.79
N TYR A 58 3.42 -10.08 -0.21
CA TYR A 58 4.29 -9.42 -1.16
C TYR A 58 4.33 -7.91 -0.89
N ILE A 59 5.51 -7.31 -0.93
CA ILE A 59 5.67 -5.85 -0.84
C ILE A 59 6.11 -5.33 -2.19
N SER A 60 5.35 -4.39 -2.75
CA SER A 60 5.72 -3.72 -3.98
C SER A 60 7.01 -2.91 -3.80
N GLY A 61 8.05 -3.24 -4.57
CA GLY A 61 9.38 -2.68 -4.35
C GLY A 61 9.85 -1.68 -5.41
N SER A 62 9.18 -1.56 -6.54
CA SER A 62 9.61 -0.74 -7.65
C SER A 62 8.51 0.19 -8.15
N SER A 63 8.86 1.46 -8.41
CA SER A 63 7.96 2.39 -9.07
C SER A 63 7.76 2.12 -10.57
N ARG A 64 8.65 1.32 -11.19
CA ARG A 64 8.60 0.98 -12.62
C ARG A 64 7.84 -0.30 -12.92
N ASP A 65 7.95 -1.27 -12.03
CA ASP A 65 7.24 -2.55 -12.09
C ASP A 65 6.95 -3.02 -10.66
N PRO A 66 5.90 -2.48 -10.02
CA PRO A 66 5.60 -2.74 -8.63
C PRO A 66 5.25 -4.20 -8.35
N PHE A 67 4.91 -4.98 -9.37
CA PHE A 67 4.45 -6.37 -9.24
C PHE A 67 5.41 -7.40 -9.84
N GLU A 68 6.62 -7.01 -10.24
CA GLU A 68 7.59 -7.86 -10.95
C GLU A 68 7.80 -9.22 -10.25
N ARG A 69 7.92 -9.22 -8.94
CA ARG A 69 8.22 -10.42 -8.14
C ARG A 69 7.01 -11.02 -7.43
N TYR A 70 5.81 -10.53 -7.72
CA TYR A 70 4.61 -11.12 -7.16
C TYR A 70 4.45 -12.57 -7.63
N ALA A 71 4.21 -13.49 -6.70
CA ALA A 71 4.19 -14.93 -6.92
C ALA A 71 2.90 -15.62 -6.41
N GLY A 72 1.82 -14.84 -6.19
CA GLY A 72 0.53 -15.35 -5.71
C GLY A 72 0.35 -15.24 -4.19
N GLU A 73 1.04 -14.32 -3.55
CA GLU A 73 0.86 -14.04 -2.13
C GLU A 73 -0.55 -13.49 -1.86
N HIS A 74 -1.18 -13.98 -0.78
CA HIS A 74 -2.56 -13.61 -0.42
C HIS A 74 -2.70 -12.21 0.19
N THR A 75 -1.61 -11.62 0.68
CA THR A 75 -1.56 -10.20 1.10
C THR A 75 -0.61 -9.44 0.20
N LEU A 76 -1.12 -8.39 -0.42
CA LEU A 76 -0.35 -7.44 -1.23
C LEU A 76 -0.17 -6.14 -0.45
N ILE A 77 1.08 -5.75 -0.17
CA ILE A 77 1.42 -4.48 0.46
C ILE A 77 1.98 -3.55 -0.62
N MET A 78 1.21 -2.53 -0.98
CA MET A 78 1.64 -1.46 -1.87
C MET A 78 2.35 -0.39 -1.04
N ASP A 79 3.67 -0.52 -0.93
CA ASP A 79 4.46 0.33 -0.05
C ASP A 79 4.74 1.70 -0.67
N GLU A 80 4.53 2.73 0.16
CA GLU A 80 4.76 4.14 -0.19
C GLU A 80 4.10 4.58 -1.51
N LEU A 81 2.86 4.15 -1.74
CA LEU A 81 2.13 4.52 -2.95
C LEU A 81 1.97 6.05 -3.04
N ARG A 82 2.42 6.60 -4.16
CA ARG A 82 2.33 8.02 -4.49
C ARG A 82 1.48 8.25 -5.73
N PRO A 83 0.87 9.44 -5.90
CA PRO A 83 0.17 9.79 -7.13
C PRO A 83 1.04 9.54 -8.38
N ASN A 84 0.42 9.11 -9.46
CA ASN A 84 1.04 8.84 -10.77
C ASN A 84 2.03 7.66 -10.83
N VAL A 85 2.16 6.85 -9.77
CA VAL A 85 2.94 5.59 -9.80
C VAL A 85 2.15 4.52 -10.56
N ILE A 86 0.85 4.44 -10.30
CA ILE A 86 -0.10 3.57 -11.01
C ILE A 86 -1.17 4.46 -11.62
N PRO A 87 -1.54 4.28 -12.89
CA PRO A 87 -2.68 4.98 -13.48
C PRO A 87 -3.94 4.77 -12.63
N TYR A 88 -4.72 5.82 -12.44
CA TYR A 88 -5.86 5.78 -11.52
C TYR A 88 -6.88 4.69 -11.87
N GLN A 89 -7.15 4.50 -13.16
CA GLN A 89 -8.04 3.45 -13.65
C GLN A 89 -7.54 2.05 -13.33
N ASP A 90 -6.23 1.83 -13.45
CA ASP A 90 -5.60 0.54 -13.12
C ASP A 90 -5.62 0.28 -11.62
N LEU A 91 -5.44 1.33 -10.79
CA LEU A 91 -5.63 1.23 -9.36
C LEU A 91 -7.07 0.85 -9.02
N LEU A 92 -8.07 1.48 -9.63
CA LEU A 92 -9.47 1.14 -9.40
C LEU A 92 -9.81 -0.31 -9.79
N ARG A 93 -9.20 -0.83 -10.85
CA ARG A 93 -9.34 -2.25 -11.25
C ARG A 93 -8.67 -3.18 -10.24
N LEU A 94 -7.46 -2.84 -9.80
CA LEU A 94 -6.71 -3.62 -8.80
C LEU A 94 -7.47 -3.70 -7.46
N LEU A 95 -8.13 -2.62 -7.06
CA LEU A 95 -8.88 -2.53 -5.81
C LEU A 95 -10.34 -2.97 -5.93
N ASP A 96 -10.77 -3.54 -7.05
CA ASP A 96 -12.15 -3.99 -7.20
C ASP A 96 -12.41 -5.18 -6.28
N PRO A 97 -13.31 -5.04 -5.29
CA PRO A 97 -13.57 -6.08 -4.31
C PRO A 97 -14.18 -7.35 -4.90
N TYR A 98 -14.81 -7.25 -6.07
CA TYR A 98 -15.38 -8.38 -6.78
C TYR A 98 -14.57 -8.79 -8.00
N GLY A 99 -13.36 -8.29 -8.14
CA GLY A 99 -12.53 -8.31 -9.33
C GLY A 99 -12.49 -9.62 -10.08
N ALA A 100 -13.38 -9.76 -11.07
CA ALA A 100 -13.44 -10.93 -11.95
C ALA A 100 -12.14 -11.09 -12.78
N GLN A 101 -11.34 -10.02 -12.91
CA GLN A 101 -10.05 -10.04 -13.60
C GLN A 101 -9.12 -8.99 -12.99
N VAL A 102 -8.62 -9.26 -11.78
CA VAL A 102 -7.60 -8.38 -11.18
C VAL A 102 -6.27 -8.66 -11.84
N VAL A 103 -5.91 -7.78 -12.76
CA VAL A 103 -4.63 -7.81 -13.47
C VAL A 103 -3.88 -6.54 -13.08
N ALA A 104 -2.71 -6.71 -12.50
CA ALA A 104 -1.85 -5.60 -12.17
C ALA A 104 -0.97 -5.23 -13.38
N PRO A 105 -0.88 -3.95 -13.75
CA PRO A 105 -0.02 -3.53 -14.84
C PRO A 105 1.44 -3.82 -14.52
N ALA A 106 2.12 -4.54 -15.39
CA ALA A 106 3.53 -4.82 -15.30
C ALA A 106 4.21 -4.53 -16.63
N ARG A 107 5.50 -4.14 -16.58
CA ARG A 107 6.24 -3.61 -17.74
C ARG A 107 6.25 -4.53 -18.97
N TYR A 108 6.23 -5.84 -18.78
CA TYR A 108 6.37 -6.81 -19.88
C TYR A 108 5.14 -7.68 -20.09
N SER A 109 4.30 -7.81 -19.09
CA SER A 109 3.01 -8.50 -19.15
C SER A 109 2.25 -8.28 -17.89
N ASP A 110 0.96 -8.04 -18.00
CA ASP A 110 0.09 -7.90 -16.83
C ASP A 110 0.17 -9.13 -15.93
N LYS A 111 0.21 -8.90 -14.62
CA LYS A 111 0.28 -9.96 -13.61
C LYS A 111 -1.13 -10.28 -13.10
N ALA A 112 -1.48 -11.55 -13.15
CA ALA A 112 -2.69 -12.03 -12.47
C ALA A 112 -2.50 -11.93 -10.94
N ILE A 113 -3.41 -11.23 -10.28
CA ILE A 113 -3.38 -11.03 -8.82
C ILE A 113 -4.40 -11.96 -8.17
N ALA A 114 -3.94 -12.70 -7.17
CA ALA A 114 -4.74 -13.62 -6.35
C ALA A 114 -4.53 -13.29 -4.87
N CYS A 115 -5.06 -12.16 -4.40
CA CYS A 115 -4.89 -11.72 -3.02
C CYS A 115 -6.24 -11.52 -2.32
N ASP A 116 -6.28 -11.84 -1.02
CA ASP A 116 -7.44 -11.60 -0.15
C ASP A 116 -7.41 -10.20 0.46
N THR A 117 -6.21 -9.64 0.59
CA THR A 117 -5.99 -8.36 1.25
C THR A 117 -5.00 -7.50 0.48
N ILE A 118 -5.36 -6.26 0.24
CA ILE A 118 -4.47 -5.23 -0.30
C ILE A 118 -4.30 -4.15 0.78
N ILE A 119 -3.06 -3.91 1.19
CA ILE A 119 -2.71 -2.86 2.14
C ILE A 119 -1.89 -1.81 1.41
N ILE A 120 -2.41 -0.60 1.37
CA ILE A 120 -1.73 0.54 0.77
C ILE A 120 -1.11 1.35 1.91
N THR A 121 0.21 1.59 1.85
CA THR A 121 0.85 2.60 2.68
C THR A 121 1.17 3.83 1.84
N SER A 122 0.91 5.02 2.36
CA SER A 122 1.09 6.27 1.61
C SER A 122 1.40 7.44 2.55
N PRO A 123 2.15 8.46 2.10
CA PRO A 123 2.19 9.75 2.80
C PRO A 123 0.91 10.57 2.58
N TYR A 124 0.07 10.19 1.62
CA TYR A 124 -1.18 10.87 1.27
C TYR A 124 -2.39 10.09 1.78
N ASP A 125 -3.38 10.80 2.30
CA ASP A 125 -4.72 10.24 2.45
C ASP A 125 -5.36 9.96 1.08
N PRO A 126 -6.46 9.20 1.00
CA PRO A 126 -7.10 8.89 -0.28
C PRO A 126 -7.55 10.13 -1.08
N VAL A 127 -7.93 11.23 -0.40
CA VAL A 127 -8.31 12.49 -1.05
C VAL A 127 -7.09 13.14 -1.70
N GLY A 128 -6.02 13.33 -0.93
CA GLY A 128 -4.77 13.90 -1.42
C GLY A 128 -4.12 13.05 -2.51
N TYR A 129 -4.24 11.73 -2.43
CA TYR A 129 -3.79 10.83 -3.48
C TYR A 129 -4.57 11.06 -4.80
N TYR A 130 -5.91 11.11 -4.73
CA TYR A 130 -6.75 11.32 -5.90
C TYR A 130 -6.44 12.64 -6.60
N PHE A 131 -6.37 13.75 -5.84
CA PHE A 131 -6.08 15.07 -6.42
C PHE A 131 -4.62 15.25 -6.87
N GLY A 132 -3.71 14.43 -6.38
CA GLY A 132 -2.32 14.40 -6.84
C GLY A 132 -2.13 13.72 -8.20
N GLN A 133 -3.14 13.03 -8.74
CA GLN A 133 -3.08 12.39 -10.06
C GLN A 133 -3.13 13.43 -11.18
N LYS A 134 -2.17 13.37 -12.11
CA LYS A 134 -2.09 14.31 -13.26
C LYS A 134 -3.17 14.11 -14.32
N ALA A 135 -3.70 12.90 -14.43
CA ALA A 135 -4.65 12.49 -15.46
C ALA A 135 -5.95 11.98 -14.83
N VAL A 136 -6.56 12.76 -13.95
CA VAL A 136 -7.89 12.43 -13.45
C VAL A 136 -8.89 12.78 -14.54
N ASN A 137 -9.41 11.77 -15.23
CA ASN A 137 -10.62 11.96 -16.02
C ASN A 137 -11.76 12.18 -15.02
N TYR A 138 -12.50 13.28 -15.15
CA TYR A 138 -13.66 13.61 -14.31
C TYR A 138 -14.74 12.52 -14.27
N VAL A 139 -14.65 11.51 -15.13
CA VAL A 139 -15.52 10.33 -15.18
C VAL A 139 -15.28 9.40 -13.98
N ASP A 140 -14.02 9.24 -13.53
CA ASP A 140 -13.66 8.39 -12.40
C ASP A 140 -13.55 9.22 -11.12
N SER A 141 -14.64 9.36 -10.41
CA SER A 141 -14.72 10.18 -9.21
C SER A 141 -13.93 9.59 -8.03
N PHE A 142 -13.54 10.45 -7.09
CA PHE A 142 -12.97 10.07 -5.80
C PHE A 142 -13.83 9.03 -5.05
N GLN A 143 -15.15 9.11 -5.17
CA GLN A 143 -16.08 8.16 -4.55
C GLN A 143 -15.87 6.72 -5.04
N GLN A 144 -15.35 6.54 -6.26
CA GLN A 144 -14.99 5.23 -6.77
C GLN A 144 -13.81 4.59 -6.03
N LEU A 145 -12.83 5.38 -5.63
CA LEU A 145 -11.73 4.92 -4.78
C LEU A 145 -12.24 4.63 -3.37
N LEU A 146 -12.97 5.58 -2.78
CA LEU A 146 -13.41 5.51 -1.38
C LEU A 146 -14.27 4.27 -1.11
N ARG A 147 -15.20 3.92 -2.02
CA ARG A 147 -16.08 2.75 -1.84
C ARG A 147 -15.36 1.40 -1.88
N ARG A 148 -14.13 1.36 -2.39
CA ARG A 148 -13.29 0.15 -2.46
C ARG A 148 -12.44 -0.04 -1.21
N ILE A 149 -12.26 1.01 -0.42
CA ILE A 149 -11.45 0.97 0.79
C ILE A 149 -12.36 0.60 1.97
N GLU A 150 -12.06 -0.53 2.62
CA GLU A 150 -12.81 -1.02 3.77
C GLU A 150 -12.37 -0.33 5.06
N LEU A 151 -11.08 -0.05 5.20
CA LEU A 151 -10.51 0.58 6.39
C LEU A 151 -9.48 1.64 5.99
N ILE A 152 -9.64 2.84 6.55
CA ILE A 152 -8.66 3.92 6.45
C ILE A 152 -8.05 4.15 7.82
N LEU A 153 -6.72 4.16 7.90
CA LEU A 153 -5.96 4.46 9.11
C LEU A 153 -5.07 5.67 8.86
N THR A 154 -5.05 6.61 9.80
CA THR A 154 -3.98 7.60 9.88
C THR A 154 -3.05 7.28 11.04
N MET A 155 -1.77 7.57 10.86
CA MET A 155 -0.74 7.29 11.87
C MET A 155 0.12 8.52 12.10
N ASP A 156 0.39 8.81 13.36
CA ASP A 156 1.46 9.69 13.79
C ASP A 156 2.50 8.92 14.66
N GLU A 157 3.44 9.60 15.25
CA GLU A 157 4.49 8.99 16.08
C GLU A 157 3.91 8.30 17.33
N ASN A 158 2.78 8.78 17.85
CA ASN A 158 2.21 8.36 19.13
C ASN A 158 1.02 7.42 18.97
N TYR A 159 0.21 7.62 17.92
CA TYR A 159 -1.09 6.96 17.79
C TYR A 159 -1.41 6.50 16.38
N ILE A 160 -2.31 5.52 16.32
CA ILE A 160 -2.99 5.01 15.12
C ILE A 160 -4.47 5.30 15.29
N TYR A 161 -5.08 5.93 14.29
CA TYR A 161 -6.49 6.31 14.31
C TYR A 161 -7.23 5.68 13.12
N PRO A 162 -8.33 4.97 13.34
CA PRO A 162 -9.26 4.68 12.27
C PRO A 162 -9.96 5.97 11.83
N VAL A 163 -10.18 6.09 10.53
CA VAL A 163 -10.70 7.31 9.88
C VAL A 163 -11.96 6.96 9.11
N HIS A 164 -12.95 7.83 9.13
CA HIS A 164 -14.14 7.76 8.31
C HIS A 164 -14.29 9.00 7.42
N PHE A 165 -15.04 8.84 6.34
CA PHE A 165 -15.37 9.94 5.46
C PHE A 165 -16.66 10.61 5.91
N ASN A 166 -16.53 11.80 6.51
CA ASN A 166 -17.66 12.58 7.00
C ASN A 166 -18.26 13.44 5.87
N LYS A 167 -19.42 13.04 5.36
CA LYS A 167 -20.18 13.76 4.31
C LYS A 167 -20.96 14.95 4.84
N ALA A 168 -21.12 15.10 6.16
CA ALA A 168 -21.85 16.23 6.75
C ALA A 168 -21.05 17.53 6.65
N VAL A 169 -19.74 17.46 6.53
CA VAL A 169 -18.89 18.62 6.29
C VAL A 169 -18.84 18.91 4.79
N ILE A 170 -19.62 19.91 4.37
CA ILE A 170 -19.69 20.30 2.96
C ILE A 170 -18.42 21.04 2.57
N ASN A 171 -17.64 20.44 1.68
CA ASN A 171 -16.49 21.05 1.05
C ASN A 171 -16.50 20.73 -0.46
N TYR A 172 -15.50 21.24 -1.20
CA TYR A 172 -15.34 20.97 -2.63
C TYR A 172 -15.29 19.48 -2.98
N TYR A 173 -14.88 18.61 -2.02
CA TYR A 173 -14.72 17.17 -2.20
C TYR A 173 -15.94 16.36 -1.72
N GLY A 174 -16.99 17.01 -1.24
CA GLY A 174 -18.21 16.38 -0.75
C GLY A 174 -18.06 15.73 0.63
N GLY A 175 -17.02 16.07 1.38
CA GLY A 175 -16.77 15.56 2.73
C GLY A 175 -15.30 15.66 3.14
N VAL A 176 -14.99 15.25 4.37
CA VAL A 176 -13.63 15.22 4.92
C VAL A 176 -13.32 13.87 5.55
N LEU A 177 -12.05 13.50 5.59
CA LEU A 177 -11.56 12.35 6.34
C LEU A 177 -11.27 12.79 7.78
N GLU A 178 -11.91 12.16 8.74
CA GLU A 178 -11.79 12.49 10.17
C GLU A 178 -11.51 11.23 11.00
N PRO A 179 -10.63 11.29 12.00
CA PRO A 179 -10.45 10.23 12.96
C PRO A 179 -11.77 9.90 13.70
N ILE A 180 -12.04 8.62 13.92
CA ILE A 180 -13.20 8.20 14.69
C ILE A 180 -12.93 8.50 16.17
N PRO A 181 -13.75 9.32 16.83
CA PRO A 181 -13.52 9.72 18.23
C PRO A 181 -13.44 8.51 19.17
N GLY A 182 -12.49 8.55 20.10
CA GLY A 182 -12.33 7.52 21.13
C GLY A 182 -11.69 6.21 20.65
N MET A 183 -11.28 6.10 19.37
CA MET A 183 -10.70 4.89 18.82
C MET A 183 -9.17 4.95 18.60
N ALA A 184 -8.50 5.97 19.14
CA ALA A 184 -7.05 6.07 19.05
C ALA A 184 -6.36 4.92 19.80
N MET A 185 -5.38 4.31 19.17
CA MET A 185 -4.51 3.29 19.77
C MET A 185 -3.06 3.78 19.77
N LYS A 186 -2.29 3.45 20.83
CA LYS A 186 -0.85 3.75 20.86
C LYS A 186 -0.14 3.10 19.66
N ASN A 187 0.78 3.83 19.09
CA ASN A 187 1.58 3.37 17.96
C ASN A 187 2.87 2.69 18.44
N PRO A 188 2.97 1.36 18.39
CA PRO A 188 4.19 0.65 18.76
C PRO A 188 5.21 0.56 17.61
N TYR A 189 4.86 1.02 16.41
CA TYR A 189 5.65 0.83 15.19
C TYR A 189 6.46 2.07 14.80
N ALA A 190 6.24 3.21 15.42
CA ALA A 190 7.00 4.43 15.15
C ALA A 190 8.48 4.20 15.48
N ARG A 191 9.35 4.67 14.59
CA ARG A 191 10.78 4.72 14.92
C ARG A 191 10.97 5.71 16.07
N LYS A 192 11.62 5.27 17.13
CA LYS A 192 12.08 6.19 18.16
C LYS A 192 13.04 7.18 17.49
N ASP A 193 12.89 8.45 17.80
CA ASP A 193 13.75 9.50 17.27
C ASP A 193 15.11 9.42 17.98
N ASP A 194 16.00 8.56 17.46
CA ASP A 194 17.38 8.42 17.92
C ASP A 194 18.29 9.47 17.23
N ARG A 195 17.82 10.75 17.12
CA ARG A 195 18.59 11.81 16.45
C ARG A 195 19.97 11.98 17.08
N ALA A 196 20.07 11.90 18.39
CA ALA A 196 21.35 11.96 19.09
C ALA A 196 22.27 10.80 18.69
N ASP A 197 21.73 9.58 18.60
CA ASP A 197 22.50 8.41 18.17
C ASP A 197 22.82 8.47 16.67
N ALA A 198 21.88 8.95 15.84
CA ALA A 198 22.12 9.16 14.42
C ALA A 198 23.18 10.24 14.16
N GLU A 199 23.20 11.33 14.93
CA GLU A 199 24.19 12.38 14.84
C GLU A 199 25.57 11.88 15.27
N ASN A 200 25.66 11.15 16.39
CA ASN A 200 26.89 10.51 16.84
C ASN A 200 27.44 9.51 15.82
N HIS A 201 26.55 8.71 15.23
CA HIS A 201 26.90 7.76 14.17
C HIS A 201 27.41 8.49 12.91
N ALA A 202 26.73 9.55 12.48
CA ALA A 202 27.15 10.36 11.33
C ALA A 202 28.53 11.03 11.57
N ILE A 203 28.80 11.56 12.78
CA ILE A 203 30.07 12.12 13.14
C ILE A 203 31.18 11.05 13.11
N LYS A 204 30.90 9.85 13.62
CA LYS A 204 31.83 8.73 13.57
C LYS A 204 32.17 8.35 12.12
N LEU A 205 31.15 8.16 11.29
CA LEU A 205 31.28 7.82 9.87
C LEU A 205 32.08 8.91 9.12
N PHE A 206 31.79 10.19 9.39
CA PHE A 206 32.52 11.31 8.81
C PHE A 206 34.00 11.25 9.17
N ARG A 207 34.36 11.00 10.44
CA ARG A 207 35.73 10.85 10.87
C ARG A 207 36.43 9.68 10.17
N GLU A 208 35.80 8.54 10.05
CA GLU A 208 36.29 7.37 9.32
C GLU A 208 36.58 7.68 7.84
N MET A 209 35.63 8.37 7.16
CA MET A 209 35.80 8.75 5.76
C MET A 209 36.94 9.76 5.54
N VAL A 210 37.14 10.71 6.45
CA VAL A 210 38.17 11.75 6.32
C VAL A 210 39.53 11.25 6.78
N SER A 211 39.62 10.37 7.80
CA SER A 211 40.88 9.80 8.29
C SER A 211 41.45 8.68 7.41
N GLY A 212 40.61 8.00 6.62
CA GLY A 212 41.03 6.92 5.70
C GLY A 212 41.87 7.38 4.49
N GLY A 213 42.23 8.66 4.39
CA GLY A 213 43.02 9.24 3.31
C GLY A 213 44.51 9.51 3.60
N LYS A 214 45.00 9.07 4.76
CA LYS A 214 46.43 9.33 5.14
C LYS A 214 47.10 8.05 5.62
N ASP A 215 47.18 7.04 4.81
CA ASP A 215 48.17 5.98 4.90
C ASP A 215 48.37 5.39 3.51
N LYS A 216 49.16 6.11 2.69
CA LYS A 216 49.95 5.58 1.55
C LYS A 216 51.15 6.45 1.33
#